data_989e996cdf39cd47d425a93be737b810
#
_entry.id   989e996cdf39cd47d425a93be737b810
#
_cell.length_a   1.000
_cell.length_b   1.000
_cell.length_c   1.000
_cell.angle_alpha   90.00
_cell.angle_beta   90.00
_cell.angle_gamma   90.00
#
_symmetry.space_group_name_H-M   'P 1'
#
loop_
_entity.id
_entity.type
_entity.pdbx_description
1 polymer ?
#
loop_
_entity_poly.entity_id
_entity_poly.type
_entity_poly.pdbx_seq_one_letter_code
_entity_poly.pdbx_strand_id
1 'polypeptide(L)'
;MSHFTYIKTRFQNLFYLEKALNRLNITHKQQQINTNSELKSYNTNLVISQSNGYDIEFAWNGQEYELVADISFWEQPYPVENFIDKISQQYAGEVIIGESQKIGFQPIQYKQNSDGSNTLILERWNTKTN
;
A
#
# COMPACT_ATOMS: atom_id res chain seq x y z
N MET A 1 -7.96 -21.05 -18.69
CA MET A 1 -7.41 -21.30 -17.35
C MET A 1 -6.75 -20.06 -16.80
N SER A 2 -7.21 -19.63 -15.63
CA SER A 2 -6.57 -18.48 -14.99
C SER A 2 -5.34 -18.94 -14.22
N HIS A 3 -4.27 -18.18 -14.37
CA HIS A 3 -3.01 -18.43 -13.66
C HIS A 3 -2.73 -17.26 -12.76
N PHE A 4 -3.01 -17.42 -11.47
CA PHE A 4 -2.73 -16.39 -10.49
C PHE A 4 -1.26 -16.39 -10.13
N THR A 5 -0.70 -15.19 -10.11
CA THR A 5 0.66 -14.94 -9.65
C THR A 5 0.58 -14.29 -8.28
N TYR A 6 1.39 -14.78 -7.36
CA TYR A 6 1.48 -14.28 -5.99
C TYR A 6 2.83 -13.62 -5.82
N ILE A 7 2.83 -12.32 -5.53
CA ILE A 7 4.07 -11.55 -5.41
C ILE A 7 4.14 -10.96 -4.00
N LYS A 8 5.23 -11.24 -3.29
CA LYS A 8 5.46 -10.69 -1.97
C LYS A 8 5.83 -9.22 -2.08
N THR A 9 5.18 -8.39 -1.27
CA THR A 9 5.36 -6.94 -1.33
C THR A 9 6.08 -6.36 -0.12
N ARG A 10 6.13 -7.10 0.98
CA ARG A 10 6.61 -6.65 2.29
C ARG A 10 5.73 -5.57 2.93
N PHE A 11 4.55 -5.32 2.40
CA PHE A 11 3.61 -4.38 3.01
C PHE A 11 2.94 -5.08 4.20
N GLN A 12 3.11 -4.56 5.39
CA GLN A 12 2.59 -5.17 6.62
C GLN A 12 1.47 -4.37 7.26
N ASN A 13 1.30 -3.13 6.88
CA ASN A 13 0.34 -2.24 7.51
C ASN A 13 -0.72 -1.78 6.50
N LEU A 14 -1.95 -2.18 6.74
CA LEU A 14 -3.08 -1.86 5.85
C LEU A 14 -3.30 -0.35 5.73
N PHE A 15 -3.20 0.37 6.83
CA PHE A 15 -3.42 1.81 6.86
C PHE A 15 -2.45 2.55 5.94
N TYR A 16 -1.16 2.21 6.01
CA TYR A 16 -0.16 2.83 5.16
C TYR A 16 -0.29 2.38 3.70
N LEU A 17 -0.67 1.13 3.48
CA LEU A 17 -0.91 0.63 2.12
C LEU A 17 -2.07 1.38 1.46
N GLU A 18 -3.17 1.56 2.17
CA GLU A 18 -4.30 2.32 1.65
C GLU A 18 -3.93 3.78 1.39
N LYS A 19 -3.16 4.39 2.29
CA LYS A 19 -2.68 5.75 2.08
C LYS A 19 -1.83 5.85 0.82
N ALA A 20 -0.95 4.89 0.59
CA ALA A 20 -0.12 4.85 -0.61
C ALA A 20 -0.98 4.76 -1.86
N LEU A 21 -1.97 3.87 -1.87
CA LEU A 21 -2.88 3.72 -3.01
C LEU A 21 -3.67 5.00 -3.26
N ASN A 22 -4.16 5.65 -2.20
CA ASN A 22 -4.89 6.91 -2.32
C ASN A 22 -4.01 8.02 -2.89
N ARG A 23 -2.77 8.12 -2.46
CA ARG A 23 -1.82 9.11 -2.98
C ARG A 23 -1.54 8.93 -4.45
N LEU A 24 -1.54 7.69 -4.91
CA LEU A 24 -1.31 7.35 -6.31
C LEU A 24 -2.60 7.38 -7.14
N ASN A 25 -3.71 7.77 -6.52
CA ASN A 25 -5.04 7.80 -7.15
C ASN A 25 -5.46 6.42 -7.68
N ILE A 26 -5.08 5.37 -6.97
CA ILE A 26 -5.48 4.01 -7.30
C ILE A 26 -6.75 3.69 -6.52
N THR A 27 -7.85 3.58 -7.23
CA THR A 27 -9.13 3.23 -6.63
C THR A 27 -9.12 1.78 -6.15
N HIS A 28 -9.50 1.58 -4.90
CA HIS A 28 -9.51 0.26 -4.30
C HIS A 28 -10.64 0.18 -3.28
N LYS A 29 -10.96 -1.04 -2.87
CA LYS A 29 -11.93 -1.28 -1.80
C LYS A 29 -11.44 -2.37 -0.87
N GLN A 30 -11.89 -2.32 0.37
CA GLN A 30 -11.60 -3.35 1.34
C GLN A 30 -12.55 -4.52 1.15
N GLN A 31 -12.02 -5.72 1.29
CA GLN A 31 -12.81 -6.93 1.31
C GLN A 31 -12.44 -7.73 2.55
N GLN A 32 -13.41 -7.91 3.44
CA GLN A 32 -13.21 -8.72 4.64
C GLN A 32 -13.41 -10.18 4.29
N ILE A 33 -12.44 -11.00 4.66
CA ILE A 33 -12.58 -12.44 4.55
C ILE A 33 -12.85 -12.98 5.93
N ASN A 34 -14.04 -13.53 6.12
CA ASN A 34 -14.38 -14.22 7.34
C ASN A 34 -13.68 -15.56 7.36
N THR A 35 -12.52 -15.60 8.00
CA THR A 35 -11.95 -16.85 8.41
C THR A 35 -12.53 -17.17 9.78
N ASN A 36 -13.16 -18.29 9.90
CA ASN A 36 -13.74 -18.90 11.08
C ASN A 36 -13.74 -18.08 12.36
N SER A 37 -14.91 -17.84 12.84
CA SER A 37 -15.37 -17.01 13.93
C SER A 37 -14.65 -17.14 15.29
N GLU A 38 -13.80 -18.09 15.48
CA GLU A 38 -13.13 -18.29 16.79
C GLU A 38 -11.85 -17.48 16.93
N LEU A 39 -11.24 -17.14 15.82
CA LEU A 39 -10.08 -16.26 15.78
C LEU A 39 -10.55 -14.94 15.20
N LYS A 40 -10.68 -13.94 16.03
CA LYS A 40 -11.06 -12.57 15.64
C LYS A 40 -9.98 -11.88 14.79
N SER A 41 -9.26 -12.62 14.00
CA SER A 41 -8.30 -12.04 13.07
C SER A 41 -9.03 -11.73 11.78
N TYR A 42 -9.41 -10.48 11.65
CA TYR A 42 -10.00 -9.97 10.42
C TYR A 42 -8.90 -9.79 9.40
N ASN A 43 -8.82 -10.71 8.45
CA ASN A 43 -7.96 -10.51 7.30
C ASN A 43 -8.73 -9.65 6.32
N THR A 44 -8.34 -8.38 6.26
CA THR A 44 -8.91 -7.47 5.27
C THR A 44 -8.00 -7.46 4.06
N ASN A 45 -8.55 -7.84 2.92
CA ASN A 45 -7.86 -7.72 1.64
C ASN A 45 -8.24 -6.41 0.97
N LEU A 46 -7.38 -5.93 0.08
CA LEU A 46 -7.68 -4.80 -0.78
C LEU A 46 -7.89 -5.30 -2.20
N VAL A 47 -8.91 -4.79 -2.86
CA VAL A 47 -9.25 -5.19 -4.22
C VAL A 47 -9.20 -3.97 -5.12
N ILE A 48 -8.45 -4.09 -6.21
CA ILE A 48 -8.37 -3.10 -7.28
C ILE A 48 -9.12 -3.68 -8.47
N SER A 49 -10.27 -3.10 -8.81
CA SER A 49 -11.08 -3.58 -9.92
C SER A 49 -10.48 -3.16 -11.25
N GLN A 50 -10.44 -4.08 -12.18
CA GLN A 50 -10.08 -3.80 -13.56
C GLN A 50 -11.29 -3.92 -14.46
N SER A 51 -11.32 -3.18 -15.56
CA SER A 51 -12.46 -3.16 -16.48
C SER A 51 -12.75 -4.51 -17.11
N ASN A 52 -11.75 -5.38 -17.22
CA ASN A 52 -11.92 -6.72 -17.76
C ASN A 52 -12.47 -7.73 -16.75
N GLY A 53 -12.71 -7.32 -15.51
CA GLY A 53 -13.21 -8.20 -14.46
C GLY A 53 -12.16 -9.06 -13.77
N TYR A 54 -10.92 -9.00 -14.19
CA TYR A 54 -9.82 -9.71 -13.54
C TYR A 54 -9.15 -8.78 -12.54
N ASP A 55 -9.68 -8.77 -11.33
CA ASP A 55 -9.26 -7.83 -10.30
C ASP A 55 -7.88 -8.17 -9.74
N ILE A 56 -7.21 -7.13 -9.26
CA ILE A 56 -5.94 -7.26 -8.54
C ILE A 56 -6.27 -7.25 -7.05
N GLU A 57 -5.61 -8.10 -6.29
CA GLU A 57 -5.83 -8.20 -4.86
C GLU A 57 -4.53 -8.04 -4.09
N PHE A 58 -4.61 -7.34 -2.96
CA PHE A 58 -3.59 -7.44 -1.93
C PHE A 58 -4.15 -8.30 -0.82
N ALA A 59 -3.60 -9.50 -0.67
CA ALA A 59 -4.10 -10.52 0.24
C ALA A 59 -3.12 -10.75 1.38
N TRP A 60 -3.64 -10.76 2.61
CA TRP A 60 -2.82 -11.01 3.80
C TRP A 60 -2.46 -12.49 3.90
N ASN A 61 -1.16 -12.79 4.02
CA ASN A 61 -0.67 -14.17 4.11
C ASN A 61 -0.28 -14.60 5.53
N GLY A 62 -0.55 -13.75 6.53
CA GLY A 62 -0.15 -13.98 7.91
C GLY A 62 1.06 -13.15 8.33
N GLN A 63 1.81 -12.62 7.40
CA GLN A 63 3.00 -11.81 7.65
C GLN A 63 3.00 -10.50 6.88
N GLU A 64 2.51 -10.53 5.66
CA GLU A 64 2.53 -9.37 4.76
C GLU A 64 1.41 -9.51 3.73
N TYR A 65 1.18 -8.45 2.98
CA TYR A 65 0.25 -8.48 1.86
C TYR A 65 0.97 -8.99 0.62
N GLU A 66 0.36 -9.96 -0.04
CA GLU A 66 0.82 -10.42 -1.34
C GLU A 66 -0.04 -9.81 -2.43
N LEU A 67 0.56 -9.36 -3.51
CA LEU A 67 -0.19 -8.98 -4.69
C LEU A 67 -0.59 -10.25 -5.43
N VAL A 68 -1.88 -10.42 -5.66
CA VAL A 68 -2.45 -11.59 -6.34
C VAL A 68 -3.17 -11.10 -7.58
N ALA A 69 -2.73 -11.56 -8.74
CA ALA A 69 -3.34 -11.16 -10.00
C ALA A 69 -3.06 -12.21 -11.08
N ASP A 70 -3.93 -12.25 -12.06
CA ASP A 70 -3.65 -12.97 -13.29
C ASP A 70 -2.91 -12.02 -14.23
N ILE A 71 -1.62 -12.24 -14.39
CA ILE A 71 -0.75 -11.34 -15.15
C ILE A 71 -1.13 -11.31 -16.63
N SER A 72 -1.73 -12.39 -17.14
CA SER A 72 -2.20 -12.42 -18.52
C SER A 72 -3.29 -11.40 -18.81
N PHE A 73 -3.99 -10.97 -17.77
CA PHE A 73 -5.09 -10.00 -17.86
C PHE A 73 -4.79 -8.70 -17.12
N TRP A 74 -3.51 -8.39 -16.98
CA TRP A 74 -3.05 -7.17 -16.33
C TRP A 74 -3.39 -5.95 -17.19
N GLU A 75 -4.16 -5.02 -16.65
CA GLU A 75 -4.63 -3.82 -17.36
C GLU A 75 -4.17 -2.51 -16.73
N GLN A 76 -3.12 -2.54 -15.97
CA GLN A 76 -2.58 -1.31 -15.40
C GLN A 76 -1.62 -0.63 -16.40
N PRO A 77 -1.44 0.69 -16.31
CA PRO A 77 -0.58 1.41 -17.24
C PRO A 77 0.91 1.08 -17.12
N TYR A 78 1.29 0.32 -16.09
CA TYR A 78 2.68 -0.07 -15.84
C TYR A 78 2.78 -1.57 -15.73
N PRO A 79 3.93 -2.18 -16.09
CA PRO A 79 4.18 -3.57 -15.78
C PRO A 79 4.06 -3.81 -14.25
N VAL A 80 3.78 -5.04 -13.86
CA VAL A 80 3.50 -5.37 -12.45
C VAL A 80 4.66 -4.97 -11.54
N GLU A 81 5.89 -5.13 -11.97
CA GLU A 81 7.07 -4.78 -11.17
C GLU A 81 7.13 -3.28 -10.91
N ASN A 82 6.90 -2.47 -11.94
CA ASN A 82 6.87 -1.02 -11.82
C ASN A 82 5.70 -0.54 -10.96
N PHE A 83 4.57 -1.21 -11.08
CA PHE A 83 3.38 -0.94 -10.27
C PHE A 83 3.68 -1.14 -8.79
N ILE A 84 4.30 -2.27 -8.44
CA ILE A 84 4.69 -2.57 -7.06
C ILE A 84 5.75 -1.57 -6.58
N ASP A 85 6.72 -1.23 -7.42
CA ASP A 85 7.76 -0.26 -7.06
C ASP A 85 7.18 1.11 -6.72
N LYS A 86 6.23 1.58 -7.53
CA LYS A 86 5.57 2.86 -7.26
C LYS A 86 4.83 2.84 -5.93
N ILE A 87 4.12 1.77 -5.66
CA ILE A 87 3.41 1.62 -4.39
C ILE A 87 4.40 1.53 -3.24
N SER A 88 5.48 0.78 -3.41
CA SER A 88 6.52 0.62 -2.37
C SER A 88 7.16 1.94 -1.98
N GLN A 89 7.47 2.79 -2.95
CA GLN A 89 8.04 4.10 -2.69
C GLN A 89 7.06 4.98 -1.92
N GLN A 90 5.82 4.99 -2.33
CA GLN A 90 4.79 5.77 -1.66
C GLN A 90 4.51 5.23 -0.27
N TYR A 91 4.46 3.90 -0.13
CA TYR A 91 4.26 3.23 1.16
C TYR A 91 5.37 3.60 2.15
N ALA A 92 6.63 3.53 1.71
CA ALA A 92 7.77 3.91 2.54
C ALA A 92 7.64 5.36 3.03
N GLY A 93 7.25 6.27 2.14
CA GLY A 93 7.01 7.66 2.51
C GLY A 93 5.91 7.81 3.55
N GLU A 94 4.80 7.10 3.39
CA GLU A 94 3.69 7.14 4.34
C GLU A 94 4.09 6.58 5.71
N VAL A 95 4.89 5.53 5.75
CA VAL A 95 5.41 4.98 7.00
C VAL A 95 6.27 6.00 7.72
N ILE A 96 7.19 6.65 7.00
CA ILE A 96 8.07 7.66 7.60
C ILE A 96 7.25 8.82 8.16
N ILE A 97 6.28 9.32 7.40
CA ILE A 97 5.39 10.40 7.85
C ILE A 97 4.64 9.97 9.12
N GLY A 98 3.99 8.80 9.08
CA GLY A 98 3.19 8.31 10.19
C GLY A 98 4.00 8.07 11.46
N GLU A 99 5.14 7.42 11.33
CA GLU A 99 5.99 7.14 12.48
C GLU A 99 6.66 8.40 13.01
N SER A 100 7.03 9.33 12.13
CA SER A 100 7.60 10.61 12.54
C SER A 100 6.61 11.45 13.33
N GLN A 101 5.34 11.44 12.92
CA GLN A 101 4.29 12.16 13.64
C GLN A 101 4.11 11.61 15.06
N LYS A 102 4.24 10.31 15.24
CA LYS A 102 4.14 9.68 16.56
C LYS A 102 5.24 10.14 17.52
N ILE A 103 6.41 10.48 17.01
CA ILE A 103 7.55 10.93 17.84
C ILE A 103 7.75 12.44 17.78
N GLY A 104 6.77 13.20 17.31
CA GLY A 104 6.79 14.65 17.38
C GLY A 104 7.39 15.36 16.18
N PHE A 105 7.48 14.72 15.03
CA PHE A 105 7.87 15.35 13.79
C PHE A 105 6.68 15.52 12.87
N GLN A 106 6.69 16.54 12.04
CA GLN A 106 5.70 16.74 11.00
C GLN A 106 6.39 16.95 9.66
N PRO A 107 5.83 16.44 8.56
CA PRO A 107 6.39 16.69 7.25
C PRO A 107 6.14 18.14 6.83
N ILE A 108 7.18 18.82 6.35
CA ILE A 108 7.06 20.17 5.80
C ILE A 108 7.25 20.18 4.29
N GLN A 109 7.86 19.16 3.75
CA GLN A 109 8.03 19.02 2.31
C GLN A 109 8.15 17.56 1.93
N TYR A 110 7.45 17.18 0.87
CA TYR A 110 7.55 15.86 0.27
C TYR A 110 7.76 16.05 -1.23
N LYS A 111 8.83 15.47 -1.75
CA LYS A 111 9.17 15.61 -3.15
C LYS A 111 9.54 14.26 -3.74
N GLN A 112 8.93 13.93 -4.86
CA GLN A 112 9.34 12.78 -5.66
C GLN A 112 10.42 13.20 -6.63
N ASN A 113 11.58 12.55 -6.56
CA ASN A 113 12.71 12.86 -7.40
C ASN A 113 12.60 12.16 -8.75
N SER A 114 13.32 12.67 -9.74
CA SER A 114 13.26 12.15 -11.11
C SER A 114 13.78 10.72 -11.23
N ASP A 115 14.63 10.27 -10.30
CA ASP A 115 15.16 8.91 -10.28
C ASP A 115 14.23 7.90 -9.59
N GLY A 116 13.05 8.33 -9.17
CA GLY A 116 12.08 7.48 -8.48
C GLY A 116 12.21 7.49 -6.98
N SER A 117 13.26 8.10 -6.42
CA SER A 117 13.40 8.24 -4.97
C SER A 117 12.53 9.39 -4.46
N ASN A 118 12.30 9.43 -3.16
CA ASN A 118 11.51 10.47 -2.51
C ASN A 118 12.41 11.26 -1.55
N THR A 119 12.17 12.57 -1.51
CA THR A 119 12.77 13.44 -0.51
C THR A 119 11.69 13.90 0.45
N LEU A 120 11.92 13.70 1.74
CA LEU A 120 11.00 14.11 2.79
C LEU A 120 11.75 14.96 3.79
N ILE A 121 11.27 16.17 3.99
CA ILE A 121 11.81 17.08 4.99
C ILE A 121 10.84 17.13 6.16
N LEU A 122 11.34 16.83 7.35
CA LEU A 122 10.57 16.80 8.58
C LEU A 122 10.99 17.96 9.48
N GLU A 123 10.01 18.49 10.19
CA GLU A 123 10.23 19.50 11.21
C GLU A 123 9.73 18.95 12.54
N ARG A 124 10.51 19.15 13.58
CA ARG A 124 10.10 18.72 14.91
C ARG A 124 8.96 19.60 15.40
N TRP A 125 7.91 18.96 15.92
CA TRP A 125 6.81 19.68 16.52
C TRP A 125 7.31 20.49 17.71
N ASN A 126 6.99 21.78 17.70
CA ASN A 126 7.20 22.59 18.85
C ASN A 126 5.99 22.42 19.77
N THR A 127 6.07 21.42 20.65
CA THR A 127 5.02 21.14 21.62
C THR A 127 5.20 21.94 22.89
N LYS A 128 5.82 23.10 22.79
CA LYS A 128 6.04 23.92 23.97
C LYS A 128 4.71 24.41 24.48
N THR A 129 4.16 23.69 25.42
CA THR A 129 3.09 24.18 26.26
C THR A 129 3.73 24.97 27.39
N ASN A 130 3.48 26.22 27.39
CA ASN A 130 3.78 27.02 28.55
C ASN A 130 2.71 26.81 29.61
#